data_2a84241f1451c34e29c77e7d7c08ffb9
#
_entry.id   2a84241f1451c34e29c77e7d7c08ffb9
#
_cell.length_a   1.000
_cell.length_b   1.000
_cell.length_c   1.000
_cell.angle_alpha   90.00
_cell.angle_beta   90.00
_cell.angle_gamma   90.00
#
_symmetry.space_group_name_H-M   'P 1'
#
loop_
_entity.id
_entity.type
_entity.pdbx_description
1 polymer ?
#
loop_
_entity_poly.entity_id
_entity_poly.type
_entity_poly.pdbx_seq_one_letter_code
_entity_poly.pdbx_strand_id
1 'polypeptide(L)'
;MKRHIYILFSFVLYLHGLAQNTSNVSGSFDIGPIGNATYNIPIDLPPGTAGLQPNISIVYNSFSGDGIMGKGFSVSALSSITRVSKTIFHDGAINDIEFNSTDKYTLDGNRLMYNSLTGEYRTEINPYSKINIISANTSSAHFEVRTREGLILEYGNTADSRLCAQSPEFVFITIEQPKLIRNIRV
;
A
#
# COMPACT_ATOMS: atom_id res chain seq x y z
N MET A 1 42.13 -46.01 24.24
CA MET A 1 41.18 -44.98 24.72
C MET A 1 41.43 -43.61 24.11
N LYS A 2 42.63 -43.02 24.13
CA LYS A 2 42.90 -41.67 23.60
C LYS A 2 42.52 -41.50 22.12
N ARG A 3 42.77 -42.49 21.27
CA ARG A 3 42.50 -42.45 19.83
C ARG A 3 41.00 -42.35 19.47
N HIS A 4 40.09 -42.93 20.25
CA HIS A 4 38.66 -42.86 20.05
C HIS A 4 38.07 -41.49 20.51
N ILE A 5 38.71 -40.84 21.50
CA ILE A 5 38.34 -39.51 21.96
C ILE A 5 38.58 -38.46 20.87
N TYR A 6 39.69 -38.54 20.15
CA TYR A 6 39.98 -37.60 19.04
C TYR A 6 39.01 -37.77 17.86
N ILE A 7 38.63 -39.00 17.56
CA ILE A 7 37.63 -39.30 16.50
C ILE A 7 36.28 -38.74 16.89
N LEU A 8 35.85 -38.91 18.13
CA LEU A 8 34.58 -38.38 18.63
C LEU A 8 34.58 -36.83 18.63
N PHE A 9 35.68 -36.22 19.05
CA PHE A 9 35.83 -34.77 19.07
C PHE A 9 35.86 -34.16 17.65
N SER A 10 36.52 -34.84 16.69
CA SER A 10 36.50 -34.43 15.28
C SER A 10 35.11 -34.54 14.65
N PHE A 11 34.33 -35.57 15.01
CA PHE A 11 32.95 -35.75 14.52
C PHE A 11 31.99 -34.69 15.06
N VAL A 12 32.16 -34.31 16.34
CA VAL A 12 31.35 -33.21 16.94
C VAL A 12 31.66 -31.87 16.30
N LEU A 13 32.93 -31.57 16.01
CA LEU A 13 33.36 -30.36 15.30
C LEU A 13 32.79 -30.31 13.86
N TYR A 14 32.70 -31.45 13.18
CA TYR A 14 32.13 -31.52 11.82
C TYR A 14 30.64 -31.25 11.78
N LEU A 15 29.91 -31.65 12.81
CA LEU A 15 28.46 -31.41 12.93
C LEU A 15 28.09 -29.91 13.14
N HIS A 16 29.01 -29.12 13.71
CA HIS A 16 28.77 -27.67 13.91
C HIS A 16 28.94 -26.85 12.62
N GLY A 17 29.57 -27.41 11.59
CA GLY A 17 29.77 -26.73 10.30
C GLY A 17 28.56 -26.75 9.33
N LEU A 18 27.54 -27.55 9.63
CA LEU A 18 26.38 -27.70 8.73
C LEU A 18 25.16 -26.86 9.10
N ALA A 19 25.26 -26.05 10.15
CA ALA A 19 24.11 -25.30 10.68
C ALA A 19 24.03 -23.84 10.23
N GLN A 20 24.73 -23.45 9.16
CA GLN A 20 24.58 -22.11 8.58
C GLN A 20 23.72 -22.14 7.32
N ASN A 21 22.43 -22.45 7.48
CA ASN A 21 21.43 -21.98 6.52
C ASN A 21 21.19 -20.49 6.81
N THR A 22 22.05 -19.64 6.33
CA THR A 22 21.72 -18.23 6.17
C THR A 22 20.71 -18.17 5.03
N SER A 23 19.43 -18.21 5.37
CA SER A 23 18.37 -17.80 4.45
C SER A 23 18.63 -16.32 4.12
N ASN A 24 19.34 -16.08 3.03
CA ASN A 24 19.62 -14.75 2.55
C ASN A 24 18.32 -14.20 1.96
N VAL A 25 17.61 -13.38 2.74
CA VAL A 25 16.44 -12.67 2.22
C VAL A 25 16.99 -11.66 1.22
N SER A 26 16.71 -11.91 -0.07
CA SER A 26 17.12 -11.01 -1.14
C SER A 26 16.44 -9.66 -0.94
N GLY A 27 17.22 -8.62 -0.74
CA GLY A 27 16.72 -7.26 -0.56
C GLY A 27 17.77 -6.24 -0.99
N SER A 28 17.32 -5.00 -1.27
CA SER A 28 18.19 -3.88 -1.61
C SER A 28 18.18 -2.83 -0.49
N PHE A 29 19.37 -2.41 -0.09
CA PHE A 29 19.57 -1.30 0.84
C PHE A 29 19.88 -0.03 0.06
N ASP A 30 19.31 1.09 0.49
CA ASP A 30 19.61 2.41 -0.06
C ASP A 30 19.52 3.48 1.04
N ILE A 31 20.10 4.66 0.76
CA ILE A 31 19.99 5.85 1.61
C ILE A 31 19.22 6.90 0.82
N GLY A 32 18.06 7.25 1.33
CA GLY A 32 17.22 8.27 0.70
C GLY A 32 17.84 9.67 0.72
N PRO A 33 17.31 10.60 -0.09
CA PRO A 33 17.86 11.96 -0.27
C PRO A 33 17.92 12.78 1.02
N ILE A 34 17.11 12.44 2.02
CA ILE A 34 17.06 13.11 3.33
C ILE A 34 17.83 12.36 4.42
N GLY A 35 18.65 11.37 4.02
CA GLY A 35 19.48 10.59 4.95
C GLY A 35 18.76 9.44 5.65
N ASN A 36 17.54 9.11 5.25
CA ASN A 36 16.82 7.95 5.78
C ASN A 36 17.38 6.65 5.21
N ALA A 37 17.57 5.65 6.07
CA ALA A 37 17.89 4.30 5.63
C ALA A 37 16.64 3.60 5.11
N THR A 38 16.74 3.00 3.93
CA THR A 38 15.67 2.21 3.31
C THR A 38 16.14 0.80 3.02
N TYR A 39 15.26 -0.17 3.17
CA TYR A 39 15.50 -1.55 2.79
C TYR A 39 14.27 -2.10 2.10
N ASN A 40 14.45 -2.68 0.92
CA ASN A 40 13.35 -3.20 0.11
C ASN A 40 13.54 -4.70 -0.12
N ILE A 41 12.53 -5.48 0.26
CA ILE A 41 12.48 -6.93 0.11
C ILE A 41 11.38 -7.24 -0.91
N PRO A 42 11.71 -7.56 -2.17
CA PRO A 42 10.71 -7.95 -3.16
C PRO A 42 10.07 -9.29 -2.77
N ILE A 43 8.78 -9.41 -3.00
CA ILE A 43 8.02 -10.65 -2.84
C ILE A 43 7.76 -11.23 -4.23
N ASP A 44 8.35 -12.39 -4.50
CA ASP A 44 8.13 -13.10 -5.76
C ASP A 44 6.71 -13.66 -5.80
N LEU A 45 5.97 -13.25 -6.81
CA LEU A 45 4.61 -13.71 -7.05
C LEU A 45 4.56 -14.59 -8.31
N PRO A 46 3.59 -15.51 -8.39
CA PRO A 46 3.31 -16.20 -9.62
C PRO A 46 3.02 -15.21 -10.76
N PRO A 47 3.40 -15.52 -12.01
CA PRO A 47 3.15 -14.64 -13.14
C PRO A 47 1.66 -14.38 -13.31
N GLY A 48 1.30 -13.11 -13.46
CA GLY A 48 -0.08 -12.68 -13.64
C GLY A 48 -0.59 -12.91 -15.07
N THR A 49 -1.91 -12.90 -15.23
CA THR A 49 -2.56 -13.03 -16.54
C THR A 49 -2.26 -11.81 -17.43
N ALA A 50 -1.87 -12.04 -18.66
CA ALA A 50 -1.53 -11.00 -19.65
C ALA A 50 -0.43 -10.00 -19.20
N GLY A 51 0.50 -10.45 -18.36
CA GLY A 51 1.60 -9.63 -17.84
C GLY A 51 1.18 -8.63 -16.75
N LEU A 52 -0.04 -8.71 -16.24
CA LEU A 52 -0.51 -7.92 -15.11
C LEU A 52 -0.13 -8.62 -13.82
N GLN A 53 0.96 -8.20 -13.22
CA GLN A 53 1.44 -8.71 -11.93
C GLN A 53 1.70 -7.54 -11.02
N PRO A 54 1.14 -7.53 -9.80
CA PRO A 54 1.47 -6.50 -8.83
C PRO A 54 2.93 -6.64 -8.39
N ASN A 55 3.63 -5.52 -8.25
CA ASN A 55 4.98 -5.50 -7.69
C ASN A 55 4.86 -5.28 -6.18
N ILE A 56 4.91 -6.36 -5.42
CA ILE A 56 4.77 -6.33 -3.96
C ILE A 56 6.16 -6.42 -3.32
N SER A 57 6.42 -5.55 -2.37
CA SER A 57 7.62 -5.62 -1.55
C SER A 57 7.36 -5.16 -0.11
N ILE A 58 8.14 -5.69 0.81
CA ILE A 58 8.24 -5.17 2.17
C ILE A 58 9.28 -4.06 2.15
N VAL A 59 8.90 -2.87 2.56
CA VAL A 59 9.79 -1.70 2.59
C VAL A 59 9.99 -1.26 4.01
N TYR A 60 11.26 -1.09 4.40
CA TYR A 60 11.66 -0.42 5.62
C TYR A 60 12.13 0.99 5.31
N ASN A 61 11.72 1.95 6.14
CA ASN A 61 12.22 3.31 6.10
C ASN A 61 12.41 3.82 7.53
N SER A 62 13.64 4.21 7.88
CA SER A 62 14.01 4.61 9.24
C SER A 62 13.28 5.85 9.75
N PHE A 63 12.71 6.67 8.86
CA PHE A 63 11.95 7.87 9.23
C PHE A 63 10.43 7.64 9.24
N SER A 64 9.96 6.47 8.80
CA SER A 64 8.54 6.14 8.89
C SER A 64 8.12 5.81 10.32
N GLY A 65 6.88 6.15 10.64
CA GLY A 65 6.22 5.79 11.87
C GLY A 65 5.85 4.30 11.94
N ASP A 66 4.87 3.99 12.78
CA ASP A 66 4.34 2.63 12.92
C ASP A 66 3.50 2.25 11.69
N GLY A 67 3.87 1.16 11.04
CA GLY A 67 3.12 0.54 9.95
C GLY A 67 2.47 -0.77 10.38
N ILE A 68 1.76 -1.41 9.46
CA ILE A 68 1.08 -2.70 9.73
C ILE A 68 2.02 -3.85 10.13
N MET A 69 3.30 -3.75 9.79
CA MET A 69 4.34 -4.74 10.11
C MET A 69 5.29 -4.27 11.22
N GLY A 70 4.96 -3.18 11.91
CA GLY A 70 5.79 -2.57 12.94
C GLY A 70 6.46 -1.28 12.49
N LYS A 71 7.29 -0.72 13.39
CA LYS A 71 7.91 0.60 13.18
C LYS A 71 8.84 0.62 11.97
N GLY A 72 8.59 1.55 11.05
CA GLY A 72 9.37 1.74 9.84
C GLY A 72 9.03 0.79 8.69
N PHE A 73 8.23 -0.28 8.94
CA PHE A 73 7.89 -1.26 7.92
C PHE A 73 6.53 -0.99 7.27
N SER A 74 6.48 -1.15 5.96
CA SER A 74 5.26 -1.05 5.15
C SER A 74 5.28 -2.07 4.00
N VAL A 75 4.13 -2.28 3.38
CA VAL A 75 3.99 -3.08 2.15
C VAL A 75 3.75 -2.14 0.98
N SER A 76 4.61 -2.19 -0.04
CA SER A 76 4.64 -1.21 -1.13
C SER A 76 3.44 -1.28 -2.09
N ALA A 77 2.70 -2.36 -2.11
CA ALA A 77 1.60 -2.54 -3.04
C ALA A 77 0.23 -2.12 -2.49
N LEU A 78 0.19 -1.65 -1.25
CA LEU A 78 -1.06 -1.20 -0.64
C LEU A 78 -1.29 0.26 -0.98
N SER A 79 -2.20 0.51 -1.91
CA SER A 79 -2.71 1.83 -2.23
C SER A 79 -4.04 2.05 -1.52
N SER A 80 -4.33 3.25 -1.07
CA SER A 80 -5.54 3.52 -0.31
C SER A 80 -6.13 4.90 -0.60
N ILE A 81 -7.46 4.97 -0.58
CA ILE A 81 -8.18 6.25 -0.53
C ILE A 81 -8.72 6.41 0.90
N THR A 82 -8.30 7.47 1.57
CA THR A 82 -8.69 7.75 2.95
C THR A 82 -9.32 9.13 3.08
N ARG A 83 -10.17 9.31 4.11
CA ARG A 83 -10.67 10.63 4.47
C ARG A 83 -9.59 11.43 5.18
N VAL A 84 -9.61 12.74 4.98
CA VAL A 84 -8.70 13.67 5.66
C VAL A 84 -9.45 14.89 6.14
N SER A 85 -8.91 15.52 7.17
CA SER A 85 -9.41 16.77 7.74
C SER A 85 -9.34 17.92 6.73
N LYS A 86 -10.23 18.88 6.89
CA LYS A 86 -10.16 20.14 6.14
C LYS A 86 -8.99 20.98 6.65
N THR A 87 -8.39 21.72 5.76
CA THR A 87 -7.28 22.63 6.07
C THR A 87 -7.61 24.06 5.64
N ILE A 88 -7.06 25.05 6.34
CA ILE A 88 -7.25 26.46 5.96
C ILE A 88 -6.82 26.71 4.52
N PHE A 89 -5.69 26.11 4.13
CA PHE A 89 -5.10 26.32 2.80
C PHE A 89 -6.01 25.83 1.66
N HIS A 90 -6.60 24.66 1.80
CA HIS A 90 -7.41 24.06 0.73
C HIS A 90 -8.91 24.35 0.83
N ASP A 91 -9.40 24.51 2.06
CA ASP A 91 -10.84 24.52 2.34
C ASP A 91 -11.33 25.81 3.02
N GLY A 92 -10.41 26.71 3.38
CA GLY A 92 -10.73 27.95 4.08
C GLY A 92 -11.16 27.76 5.55
N ALA A 93 -11.16 26.54 6.05
CA ALA A 93 -11.55 26.17 7.41
C ALA A 93 -10.80 24.93 7.88
N ILE A 94 -10.66 24.78 9.19
CA ILE A 94 -10.15 23.55 9.83
C ILE A 94 -11.37 22.82 10.42
N ASN A 95 -11.60 21.59 9.97
CA ASN A 95 -12.59 20.68 10.55
C ASN A 95 -12.00 19.28 10.60
N ASP A 96 -12.26 18.57 11.66
CA ASP A 96 -11.93 17.15 11.76
C ASP A 96 -12.76 16.32 10.77
N ILE A 97 -12.44 15.04 10.67
CA ILE A 97 -13.19 14.10 9.86
C ILE A 97 -14.55 13.85 10.53
N GLU A 98 -15.63 14.18 9.84
CA GLU A 98 -17.00 14.09 10.35
C GLU A 98 -17.75 12.85 9.78
N PHE A 99 -17.11 12.10 8.91
CA PHE A 99 -17.65 10.93 8.21
C PHE A 99 -18.90 11.22 7.37
N ASN A 100 -18.99 12.42 6.84
CA ASN A 100 -20.11 12.88 6.00
C ASN A 100 -19.63 13.26 4.58
N SER A 101 -20.53 13.76 3.76
CA SER A 101 -20.26 14.17 2.37
C SER A 101 -19.35 15.40 2.24
N THR A 102 -19.08 16.10 3.33
CA THR A 102 -18.23 17.30 3.32
C THR A 102 -16.76 17.00 3.51
N ASP A 103 -16.44 15.76 3.94
CA ASP A 103 -15.05 15.31 4.13
C ASP A 103 -14.27 15.30 2.84
N LYS A 104 -12.99 15.45 2.97
CA LYS A 104 -12.03 15.41 1.87
C LYS A 104 -11.37 14.04 1.82
N TYR A 105 -10.72 13.76 0.71
CA TYR A 105 -10.10 12.47 0.47
C TYR A 105 -8.64 12.64 0.05
N THR A 106 -7.84 11.62 0.29
CA THR A 106 -6.48 11.47 -0.26
C THR A 106 -6.35 10.10 -0.92
N LEU A 107 -5.56 10.04 -1.98
CA LEU A 107 -5.07 8.80 -2.57
C LEU A 107 -3.58 8.69 -2.23
N ASP A 108 -3.20 7.68 -1.47
CA ASP A 108 -1.81 7.47 -1.02
C ASP A 108 -1.16 8.72 -0.39
N GLY A 109 -1.93 9.44 0.42
CA GLY A 109 -1.52 10.69 1.05
C GLY A 109 -1.62 11.93 0.16
N ASN A 110 -1.83 11.80 -1.16
CA ASN A 110 -2.06 12.92 -2.06
C ASN A 110 -3.51 13.39 -1.99
N ARG A 111 -3.71 14.67 -1.68
CA ARG A 111 -5.06 15.26 -1.58
C ARG A 111 -5.80 15.17 -2.90
N LEU A 112 -7.09 14.80 -2.83
CA LEU A 112 -8.00 14.77 -3.96
C LEU A 112 -8.73 16.12 -4.06
N MET A 113 -8.56 16.78 -5.21
CA MET A 113 -9.18 18.03 -5.55
C MET A 113 -10.39 17.77 -6.46
N TYR A 114 -11.57 18.18 -6.02
CA TYR A 114 -12.80 18.02 -6.79
C TYR A 114 -12.94 19.15 -7.81
N ASN A 115 -13.16 18.78 -9.07
CA ASN A 115 -13.48 19.72 -10.13
C ASN A 115 -14.99 19.69 -10.39
N SER A 116 -15.68 20.77 -10.00
CA SER A 116 -17.14 20.87 -10.16
C SER A 116 -17.62 20.95 -11.63
N LEU A 117 -16.74 21.34 -12.55
CA LEU A 117 -17.07 21.43 -13.97
C LEU A 117 -17.10 20.03 -14.64
N THR A 118 -16.21 19.13 -14.21
CA THR A 118 -16.10 17.78 -14.80
C THR A 118 -16.75 16.70 -13.92
N GLY A 119 -17.04 16.99 -12.65
CA GLY A 119 -17.52 16.02 -11.67
C GLY A 119 -16.47 15.00 -11.24
N GLU A 120 -15.19 15.22 -11.55
CA GLU A 120 -14.08 14.31 -11.30
C GLU A 120 -13.20 14.83 -10.17
N TYR A 121 -12.58 13.91 -9.44
CA TYR A 121 -11.47 14.21 -8.55
C TYR A 121 -10.15 14.00 -9.29
N ARG A 122 -9.15 14.75 -8.88
CA ARG A 122 -7.75 14.59 -9.30
C ARG A 122 -6.84 14.77 -8.10
N THR A 123 -5.70 14.11 -8.10
CA THR A 123 -4.66 14.35 -7.09
C THR A 123 -4.08 15.75 -7.29
N GLU A 124 -3.81 16.43 -6.19
CA GLU A 124 -3.18 17.76 -6.20
C GLU A 124 -1.79 17.71 -6.84
N ILE A 125 -1.01 16.69 -6.45
CA ILE A 125 0.30 16.40 -7.05
C ILE A 125 0.09 15.31 -8.08
N ASN A 126 0.53 15.53 -9.33
CA ASN A 126 0.41 14.58 -10.44
C ASN A 126 -1.05 14.31 -10.89
N PRO A 127 -1.76 15.32 -11.44
CA PRO A 127 -3.21 15.28 -11.72
C PRO A 127 -3.59 14.46 -12.96
N TYR A 128 -2.79 13.47 -13.36
CA TYR A 128 -3.02 12.70 -14.59
C TYR A 128 -4.05 11.59 -14.42
N SER A 129 -4.29 11.13 -13.20
CA SER A 129 -5.33 10.15 -12.93
C SER A 129 -6.69 10.81 -12.76
N LYS A 130 -7.73 10.22 -13.36
CA LYS A 130 -9.12 10.61 -13.17
C LYS A 130 -9.76 9.74 -12.12
N ILE A 131 -10.40 10.35 -11.15
CA ILE A 131 -10.96 9.64 -10.00
C ILE A 131 -12.44 10.01 -9.89
N ASN A 132 -13.31 9.01 -9.86
CA ASN A 132 -14.74 9.19 -9.73
C ASN A 132 -15.30 8.39 -8.55
N ILE A 133 -16.33 8.91 -7.89
CA ILE A 133 -17.13 8.14 -6.96
C ILE A 133 -18.29 7.52 -7.76
N ILE A 134 -18.31 6.20 -7.79
CA ILE A 134 -19.38 5.43 -8.43
C ILE A 134 -20.44 5.11 -7.39
N SER A 135 -21.72 5.21 -7.78
CA SER A 135 -22.88 4.95 -6.90
C SER A 135 -22.83 5.74 -5.59
N ALA A 136 -22.43 7.02 -5.66
CA ALA A 136 -22.41 7.91 -4.51
C ALA A 136 -23.74 7.84 -3.72
N ASN A 137 -23.65 7.97 -2.39
CA ASN A 137 -24.78 7.90 -1.45
C ASN A 137 -25.51 6.54 -1.39
N THR A 138 -24.87 5.46 -1.82
CA THR A 138 -25.39 4.08 -1.67
C THR A 138 -24.39 3.24 -0.89
N SER A 139 -24.83 2.07 -0.41
CA SER A 139 -23.94 1.08 0.21
C SER A 139 -22.91 0.48 -0.75
N SER A 140 -23.10 0.67 -2.05
CA SER A 140 -22.20 0.23 -3.12
C SER A 140 -21.24 1.35 -3.58
N ALA A 141 -21.24 2.50 -2.92
CA ALA A 141 -20.33 3.59 -3.27
C ALA A 141 -18.88 3.14 -3.19
N HIS A 142 -18.10 3.41 -4.23
CA HIS A 142 -16.69 3.09 -4.32
C HIS A 142 -15.99 4.10 -5.23
N PHE A 143 -14.65 4.12 -5.19
CA PHE A 143 -13.88 4.98 -6.08
C PHE A 143 -13.38 4.18 -7.28
N GLU A 144 -13.46 4.78 -8.45
CA GLU A 144 -12.82 4.32 -9.68
C GLU A 144 -11.68 5.29 -10.04
N VAL A 145 -10.47 4.79 -10.13
CA VAL A 145 -9.28 5.53 -10.52
C VAL A 145 -8.83 5.06 -11.90
N ARG A 146 -8.82 5.95 -12.86
CA ARG A 146 -8.29 5.71 -14.21
C ARG A 146 -6.92 6.32 -14.33
N THR A 147 -5.91 5.48 -14.46
CA THR A 147 -4.52 5.91 -14.57
C THR A 147 -4.18 6.36 -15.98
N ARG A 148 -3.07 7.07 -16.12
CA ARG A 148 -2.54 7.51 -17.42
C ARG A 148 -2.21 6.33 -18.35
N GLU A 149 -1.80 5.20 -17.78
CA GLU A 149 -1.45 3.97 -18.50
C GLU A 149 -2.69 3.20 -19.00
N GLY A 150 -3.90 3.72 -18.75
CA GLY A 150 -5.15 3.09 -19.15
C GLY A 150 -5.64 1.99 -18.20
N LEU A 151 -5.07 1.89 -17.00
CA LEU A 151 -5.56 0.97 -15.98
C LEU A 151 -6.77 1.58 -15.27
N ILE A 152 -7.71 0.73 -14.89
CA ILE A 152 -8.83 1.07 -14.03
C ILE A 152 -8.62 0.35 -12.70
N LEU A 153 -8.54 1.12 -11.63
CA LEU A 153 -8.39 0.65 -10.26
C LEU A 153 -9.70 0.96 -9.51
N GLU A 154 -10.27 -0.03 -8.86
CA GLU A 154 -11.49 0.15 -8.04
C GLU A 154 -11.09 0.10 -6.56
N TYR A 155 -11.53 1.08 -5.78
CA TYR A 155 -11.26 1.19 -4.35
C TYR A 155 -12.57 1.10 -3.57
N GLY A 156 -12.68 0.11 -2.69
CA GLY A 156 -13.88 -0.10 -1.88
C GLY A 156 -15.05 -0.73 -2.61
N ASN A 157 -14.84 -1.41 -3.72
CA ASN A 157 -15.93 -2.08 -4.45
C ASN A 157 -16.37 -3.39 -3.79
N THR A 158 -15.51 -4.03 -3.00
CA THR A 158 -15.80 -5.28 -2.29
C THR A 158 -15.77 -5.08 -0.77
N ALA A 159 -16.41 -5.95 0.01
CA ALA A 159 -16.50 -5.81 1.45
C ALA A 159 -15.14 -5.91 2.17
N ASP A 160 -14.24 -6.74 1.64
CA ASP A 160 -12.87 -6.95 2.12
C ASP A 160 -11.91 -5.80 1.75
N SER A 161 -12.30 -4.97 0.77
CA SER A 161 -11.54 -3.78 0.38
C SER A 161 -12.00 -2.51 1.09
N ARG A 162 -12.78 -2.63 2.17
CA ARG A 162 -13.29 -1.51 2.95
C ARG A 162 -12.97 -1.66 4.42
N LEU A 163 -12.55 -0.57 5.04
CA LEU A 163 -12.63 -0.41 6.48
C LEU A 163 -13.83 0.47 6.80
N CYS A 164 -14.80 -0.11 7.49
CA CYS A 164 -15.98 0.62 7.97
C CYS A 164 -15.84 0.87 9.46
N ALA A 165 -16.18 2.07 9.94
CA ALA A 165 -16.34 2.28 11.37
C ALA A 165 -17.55 1.50 11.88
N GLN A 166 -17.51 1.11 13.16
CA GLN A 166 -18.61 0.37 13.80
C GLN A 166 -19.89 1.21 14.01
N SER A 167 -19.92 2.47 13.65
CA SER A 167 -21.09 3.34 13.75
C SER A 167 -21.87 3.38 12.42
N PRO A 168 -23.21 3.46 12.44
CA PRO A 168 -24.03 3.30 11.23
C PRO A 168 -23.92 4.42 10.20
N GLU A 169 -23.16 5.46 10.46
CA GLU A 169 -22.92 6.54 9.51
C GLU A 169 -21.58 6.37 8.80
N PHE A 170 -21.64 5.71 7.67
CA PHE A 170 -20.73 5.67 6.52
C PHE A 170 -19.29 6.15 6.72
N VAL A 171 -18.42 5.22 7.09
CA VAL A 171 -16.99 5.44 7.05
C VAL A 171 -16.38 4.59 5.96
N PHE A 172 -15.93 5.24 4.90
CA PHE A 172 -15.09 4.59 3.90
C PHE A 172 -13.62 4.87 4.24
N ILE A 173 -12.95 3.91 4.83
CA ILE A 173 -11.51 3.79 4.73
C ILE A 173 -11.29 2.60 3.82
N THR A 174 -10.76 2.85 2.65
CA THR A 174 -10.51 1.80 1.68
C THR A 174 -9.05 1.44 1.75
N ILE A 175 -8.75 0.24 2.23
CA ILE A 175 -7.44 -0.38 2.02
C ILE A 175 -7.63 -1.33 0.86
N GLU A 176 -6.89 -1.16 -0.21
CA GLU A 176 -7.10 -1.97 -1.40
C GLU A 176 -5.87 -2.64 -1.93
N GLN A 177 -6.21 -3.81 -2.48
CA GLN A 177 -5.48 -4.32 -3.62
C GLN A 177 -6.21 -3.88 -4.89
N PRO A 178 -5.58 -3.18 -5.83
CA PRO A 178 -6.23 -2.74 -7.04
C PRO A 178 -6.67 -3.96 -7.87
N LYS A 179 -7.97 -4.13 -8.05
CA LYS A 179 -8.48 -5.05 -9.05
C LYS A 179 -8.21 -4.44 -10.41
N LEU A 180 -7.17 -4.90 -11.06
CA LEU A 180 -6.84 -4.49 -12.43
C LEU A 180 -7.92 -4.96 -13.39
N ILE A 181 -8.75 -4.05 -13.84
CA ILE A 181 -9.68 -4.28 -14.95
C ILE A 181 -9.04 -3.61 -16.18
N ARG A 182 -8.53 -4.42 -17.08
CA ARG A 182 -8.04 -3.94 -18.38
C ARG A 182 -9.24 -3.75 -19.30
N ASN A 183 -9.65 -2.52 -19.58
CA ASN A 183 -10.54 -2.24 -20.70
C ASN A 183 -9.71 -2.33 -21.99
N ILE A 184 -9.66 -3.52 -22.60
CA ILE A 184 -9.23 -3.66 -24.00
C ILE A 184 -10.46 -3.31 -24.84
N ARG A 185 -10.59 -2.06 -25.25
CA ARG A 185 -11.36 -1.74 -26.45
C ARG A 185 -10.41 -1.84 -27.63
N VAL A 186 -10.64 -2.87 -28.46
CA VAL A 186 -10.18 -2.96 -29.82
C VAL A 186 -10.89 -1.89 -30.65
#